data_2708be9c604ac685fed9d3f7ab78d5e7
#
_entry.id   2708be9c604ac685fed9d3f7ab78d5e7
#
_cell.length_a   1.000
_cell.length_b   1.000
_cell.length_c   1.000
_cell.angle_alpha   90.00
_cell.angle_beta   90.00
_cell.angle_gamma   90.00
#
_symmetry.space_group_name_H-M   'P 1'
#
loop_
_entity.id
_entity.type
_entity.pdbx_description
1 polymer ?
#
loop_
_entity_poly.entity_id
_entity_poly.type
_entity_poly.pdbx_seq_one_letter_code
_entity_poly.pdbx_strand_id
1 'polypeptide(L)'
;MTKFLTLFTVLFIATQSFAQNNPVLKGILVDTTAKQSLKDASISLLNKEDSTVESFSIAKADGSFEVKGFSFGDYIVQISFNGYKTVFKKVTFSKSNSSIDLGKVYLKFGGDDLAGVTVKASPVQIKGDTTEFNAGSFKTKPNATAEDLLKKLPGVQVDKDGTVKAQGQNVTRVLV
;
A
#
# COMPACT_ATOMS: atom_id res chain seq x y z
N MET A 1 27.98 19.70 -56.92
CA MET A 1 27.95 18.36 -56.30
C MET A 1 28.35 18.37 -54.81
N THR A 2 29.41 19.10 -54.44
CA THR A 2 29.86 19.21 -53.02
C THR A 2 28.85 19.74 -52.04
N LYS A 3 28.05 20.79 -52.41
CA LYS A 3 27.00 21.34 -51.53
C LYS A 3 25.83 20.39 -51.26
N PHE A 4 25.54 19.49 -52.16
CA PHE A 4 24.51 18.49 -52.01
C PHE A 4 25.00 17.34 -51.10
N LEU A 5 26.28 16.98 -51.20
CA LEU A 5 26.93 15.96 -50.36
C LEU A 5 27.00 16.44 -48.90
N THR A 6 27.35 17.71 -48.66
CA THR A 6 27.42 18.27 -47.30
C THR A 6 26.04 18.34 -46.66
N LEU A 7 24.98 18.68 -47.40
CA LEU A 7 23.59 18.71 -46.88
C LEU A 7 23.13 17.29 -46.49
N PHE A 8 23.49 16.31 -47.29
CA PHE A 8 23.15 14.90 -46.99
C PHE A 8 23.89 14.36 -45.78
N THR A 9 25.15 14.77 -45.58
CA THR A 9 25.95 14.35 -44.40
C THR A 9 25.39 15.00 -43.11
N VAL A 10 24.94 16.25 -43.15
CA VAL A 10 24.33 16.94 -41.99
C VAL A 10 22.98 16.31 -41.63
N LEU A 11 22.20 15.92 -42.65
CA LEU A 11 20.91 15.25 -42.40
C LEU A 11 21.09 13.86 -41.79
N PHE A 12 22.18 13.15 -42.12
CA PHE A 12 22.45 11.82 -41.56
C PHE A 12 22.91 11.85 -40.09
N ILE A 13 23.57 12.93 -39.67
CA ILE A 13 24.02 13.13 -38.29
C ILE A 13 22.84 13.47 -37.35
N ALA A 14 21.79 14.11 -37.88
CA ALA A 14 20.61 14.52 -37.10
C ALA A 14 19.71 13.34 -36.65
N THR A 15 19.91 12.14 -37.18
CA THR A 15 19.10 10.95 -36.83
C THR A 15 19.70 10.08 -35.71
N GLN A 16 20.67 10.60 -34.95
CA GLN A 16 21.13 9.93 -33.74
C GLN A 16 20.03 10.04 -32.66
N SER A 17 19.02 9.19 -32.82
CA SER A 17 18.04 8.97 -31.77
C SER A 17 18.78 8.45 -30.53
N PHE A 18 18.90 9.28 -29.51
CA PHE A 18 19.30 8.82 -28.19
C PHE A 18 18.30 7.75 -27.78
N ALA A 19 18.71 6.49 -27.83
CA ALA A 19 17.97 5.41 -27.23
C ALA A 19 17.86 5.75 -25.72
N GLN A 20 16.73 6.33 -25.30
CA GLN A 20 16.47 6.58 -23.91
C GLN A 20 16.44 5.20 -23.22
N ASN A 21 17.41 4.98 -22.38
CA ASN A 21 17.55 3.76 -21.61
C ASN A 21 16.51 3.79 -20.49
N ASN A 22 15.24 3.60 -20.85
CA ASN A 22 14.13 3.60 -19.90
C ASN A 22 14.17 2.33 -19.06
N PRO A 23 13.90 2.42 -17.76
CA PRO A 23 13.90 1.25 -16.91
C PRO A 23 12.79 0.28 -17.31
N VAL A 24 13.08 -1.01 -17.18
CA VAL A 24 12.18 -2.11 -17.51
C VAL A 24 12.24 -3.17 -16.42
N LEU A 25 11.08 -3.58 -15.94
CA LEU A 25 10.93 -4.71 -15.03
C LEU A 25 10.29 -5.89 -15.75
N LYS A 26 10.88 -7.07 -15.64
CA LYS A 26 10.38 -8.31 -16.24
C LYS A 26 10.29 -9.43 -15.20
N GLY A 27 9.54 -10.46 -15.53
CA GLY A 27 9.48 -11.68 -14.75
C GLY A 27 8.41 -12.64 -15.27
N ILE A 28 8.31 -13.79 -14.61
CA ILE A 28 7.33 -14.82 -14.93
C ILE A 28 6.66 -15.25 -13.63
N LEU A 29 5.34 -15.20 -13.59
CA LEU A 29 4.54 -15.68 -12.46
C LEU A 29 4.36 -17.19 -12.57
N VAL A 30 4.53 -17.89 -11.45
CA VAL A 30 4.38 -19.34 -11.36
C VAL A 30 3.48 -19.67 -10.18
N ASP A 31 2.43 -20.45 -10.45
CA ASP A 31 1.60 -21.02 -9.41
C ASP A 31 2.26 -22.24 -8.78
N THR A 32 2.39 -22.26 -7.46
CA THR A 32 2.99 -23.37 -6.72
C THR A 32 2.02 -24.49 -6.38
N THR A 33 0.73 -24.24 -6.43
CA THR A 33 -0.28 -25.10 -5.80
C THR A 33 -1.26 -25.73 -6.79
N ALA A 34 -1.90 -24.90 -7.60
CA ALA A 34 -3.05 -25.33 -8.41
C ALA A 34 -2.72 -25.53 -9.89
N LYS A 35 -1.48 -25.23 -10.32
CA LYS A 35 -1.05 -25.24 -11.74
C LYS A 35 -1.99 -24.46 -12.66
N GLN A 36 -2.64 -23.41 -12.12
CA GLN A 36 -3.53 -22.55 -12.87
C GLN A 36 -2.75 -21.49 -13.64
N SER A 37 -3.35 -21.01 -14.72
CA SER A 37 -2.81 -19.84 -15.41
C SER A 37 -2.97 -18.60 -14.53
N LEU A 38 -1.87 -17.89 -14.31
CA LEU A 38 -1.85 -16.60 -13.62
C LEU A 38 -2.05 -15.43 -14.61
N LYS A 39 -2.66 -15.72 -15.74
CA LYS A 39 -3.10 -14.69 -16.70
C LYS A 39 -3.94 -13.64 -15.98
N ASP A 40 -3.76 -12.39 -16.37
CA ASP A 40 -4.46 -11.23 -15.81
C ASP A 40 -4.10 -10.90 -14.33
N ALA A 41 -3.08 -11.55 -13.75
CA ALA A 41 -2.51 -11.09 -12.50
C ALA A 41 -1.98 -9.66 -12.62
N SER A 42 -2.22 -8.83 -11.62
CA SER A 42 -1.81 -7.43 -11.61
C SER A 42 -0.41 -7.28 -11.03
N ILE A 43 0.44 -6.54 -11.73
CA ILE A 43 1.78 -6.16 -11.29
C ILE A 43 1.83 -4.64 -11.20
N SER A 44 1.90 -4.09 -10.00
CA SER A 44 1.97 -2.66 -9.75
C SER A 44 3.35 -2.29 -9.23
N LEU A 45 3.91 -1.22 -9.76
CA LEU A 45 5.16 -0.63 -9.32
C LEU A 45 4.83 0.58 -8.44
N LEU A 46 5.07 0.45 -7.15
CA LEU A 46 4.79 1.47 -6.14
C LEU A 46 6.05 2.24 -5.80
N ASN A 47 5.95 3.56 -5.73
CA ASN A 47 7.01 4.38 -5.17
C ASN A 47 7.25 3.99 -3.71
N LYS A 48 8.52 3.85 -3.32
CA LYS A 48 8.90 3.40 -1.96
C LYS A 48 8.57 4.42 -0.88
N GLU A 49 8.54 5.71 -1.21
CA GLU A 49 8.37 6.80 -0.23
C GLU A 49 6.92 7.01 0.15
N ASP A 50 6.03 7.08 -0.84
CA ASP A 50 4.62 7.44 -0.65
C ASP A 50 3.63 6.33 -1.04
N SER A 51 4.14 5.18 -1.54
CA SER A 51 3.33 4.04 -2.00
C SER A 51 2.36 4.37 -3.14
N THR A 52 2.59 5.46 -3.87
CA THR A 52 1.81 5.77 -5.07
C THR A 52 2.15 4.81 -6.21
N VAL A 53 1.15 4.49 -7.05
CA VAL A 53 1.34 3.63 -8.23
C VAL A 53 2.01 4.46 -9.33
N GLU A 54 3.27 4.16 -9.63
CA GLU A 54 4.03 4.80 -10.70
C GLU A 54 3.75 4.18 -12.06
N SER A 55 3.67 2.85 -12.11
CA SER A 55 3.37 2.10 -13.32
C SER A 55 2.74 0.76 -12.99
N PHE A 56 2.08 0.14 -13.94
CA PHE A 56 1.50 -1.19 -13.78
C PHE A 56 1.53 -2.00 -15.06
N SER A 57 1.34 -3.30 -14.93
CA SER A 57 1.18 -4.24 -16.04
C SER A 57 0.30 -5.40 -15.59
N ILE A 58 -0.15 -6.20 -16.54
CA ILE A 58 -0.86 -7.45 -16.31
C ILE A 58 -0.09 -8.62 -16.89
N ALA A 59 -0.17 -9.77 -16.23
CA ALA A 59 0.51 -10.98 -16.70
C ALA A 59 -0.18 -11.54 -17.96
N LYS A 60 0.64 -12.02 -18.89
CA LYS A 60 0.18 -12.70 -20.09
C LYS A 60 -0.29 -14.13 -19.79
N ALA A 61 -0.79 -14.83 -20.80
CA ALA A 61 -1.27 -16.20 -20.68
C ALA A 61 -0.20 -17.20 -20.17
N ASP A 62 1.06 -16.95 -20.51
CA ASP A 62 2.23 -17.72 -20.06
C ASP A 62 2.77 -17.31 -18.68
N GLY A 63 2.12 -16.36 -18.02
CA GLY A 63 2.54 -15.79 -16.74
C GLY A 63 3.63 -14.72 -16.86
N SER A 64 4.16 -14.45 -18.05
CA SER A 64 5.17 -13.41 -18.25
C SER A 64 4.59 -12.02 -18.12
N PHE A 65 5.37 -11.08 -17.58
CA PHE A 65 5.00 -9.68 -17.49
C PHE A 65 6.18 -8.75 -17.78
N GLU A 66 5.87 -7.55 -18.22
CA GLU A 66 6.82 -6.47 -18.45
C GLU A 66 6.19 -5.14 -18.03
N VAL A 67 6.84 -4.42 -17.11
CA VAL A 67 6.46 -3.08 -16.67
C VAL A 67 7.43 -2.07 -17.27
N LYS A 68 6.90 -1.01 -17.87
CA LYS A 68 7.62 0.09 -18.51
C LYS A 68 6.97 1.42 -18.15
N GLY A 69 7.58 2.53 -18.58
CA GLY A 69 6.99 3.86 -18.45
C GLY A 69 7.11 4.45 -17.05
N PHE A 70 8.21 4.17 -16.37
CA PHE A 70 8.55 4.74 -15.08
C PHE A 70 9.98 5.30 -15.09
N SER A 71 10.37 6.02 -14.05
CA SER A 71 11.68 6.67 -13.90
C SER A 71 12.67 5.77 -13.13
N PHE A 72 13.94 6.18 -13.06
CA PHE A 72 14.89 5.56 -12.15
C PHE A 72 14.56 5.91 -10.72
N GLY A 73 14.73 4.96 -9.79
CA GLY A 73 14.41 5.14 -8.38
C GLY A 73 14.22 3.83 -7.63
N ASP A 74 13.78 3.95 -6.39
CA ASP A 74 13.47 2.85 -5.49
C ASP A 74 11.98 2.55 -5.53
N TYR A 75 11.63 1.28 -5.72
CA TYR A 75 10.24 0.85 -5.87
C TYR A 75 9.93 -0.41 -5.07
N ILE A 76 8.64 -0.59 -4.82
CA ILE A 76 8.06 -1.83 -4.32
C ILE A 76 7.19 -2.42 -5.43
N VAL A 77 7.56 -3.59 -5.91
CA VAL A 77 6.74 -4.37 -6.85
C VAL A 77 5.69 -5.09 -6.04
N GLN A 78 4.44 -4.78 -6.29
CA GLN A 78 3.28 -5.49 -5.73
C GLN A 78 2.66 -6.37 -6.81
N ILE A 79 2.58 -7.66 -6.55
CA ILE A 79 1.99 -8.64 -7.46
C ILE A 79 0.78 -9.26 -6.76
N SER A 80 -0.39 -9.11 -7.36
CA SER A 80 -1.65 -9.60 -6.82
C SER A 80 -2.45 -10.38 -7.85
N PHE A 81 -3.10 -11.45 -7.39
CA PHE A 81 -4.04 -12.23 -8.17
C PHE A 81 -5.15 -12.76 -7.25
N ASN A 82 -6.37 -12.83 -7.77
CA ASN A 82 -7.52 -13.22 -6.95
C ASN A 82 -7.35 -14.64 -6.37
N GLY A 83 -7.50 -14.76 -5.06
CA GLY A 83 -7.33 -16.03 -4.34
C GLY A 83 -5.87 -16.39 -4.01
N TYR A 84 -4.90 -15.52 -4.31
CA TYR A 84 -3.48 -15.74 -4.01
C TYR A 84 -2.96 -14.70 -3.02
N LYS A 85 -1.94 -15.07 -2.24
CA LYS A 85 -1.23 -14.14 -1.37
C LYS A 85 -0.49 -13.10 -2.20
N THR A 86 -0.67 -11.84 -1.85
CA THR A 86 0.03 -10.72 -2.50
C THR A 86 1.54 -10.81 -2.22
N VAL A 87 2.34 -10.66 -3.25
CA VAL A 87 3.81 -10.69 -3.17
C VAL A 87 4.35 -9.28 -3.30
N PHE A 88 5.26 -8.91 -2.39
CA PHE A 88 5.97 -7.64 -2.43
C PHE A 88 7.46 -7.88 -2.63
N LYS A 89 8.10 -7.14 -3.55
CA LYS A 89 9.55 -7.18 -3.80
C LYS A 89 10.09 -5.76 -3.92
N LYS A 90 11.19 -5.47 -3.23
CA LYS A 90 11.90 -4.19 -3.34
C LYS A 90 12.86 -4.27 -4.52
N VAL A 91 12.89 -3.22 -5.35
CA VAL A 91 13.76 -3.10 -6.50
C VAL A 91 14.30 -1.68 -6.61
N THR A 92 15.53 -1.54 -7.09
CA THR A 92 16.18 -0.24 -7.32
C THR A 92 16.65 -0.16 -8.75
N PHE A 93 16.15 0.83 -9.49
CA PHE A 93 16.55 1.10 -10.87
C PHE A 93 17.53 2.29 -10.93
N SER A 94 18.59 2.12 -11.67
CA SER A 94 19.59 3.16 -11.94
C SER A 94 20.04 3.11 -13.40
N LYS A 95 20.79 4.12 -13.85
CA LYS A 95 21.34 4.13 -15.21
C LYS A 95 22.22 2.91 -15.50
N SER A 96 22.91 2.38 -14.51
CA SER A 96 23.73 1.15 -14.60
C SER A 96 22.91 -0.13 -14.49
N ASN A 97 21.69 -0.07 -13.93
CA ASN A 97 20.79 -1.20 -13.73
C ASN A 97 19.38 -0.80 -14.19
N SER A 98 19.24 -0.62 -15.50
CA SER A 98 17.99 -0.18 -16.13
C SER A 98 17.01 -1.32 -16.44
N SER A 99 17.47 -2.57 -16.46
CA SER A 99 16.63 -3.73 -16.71
C SER A 99 16.77 -4.73 -15.58
N ILE A 100 15.67 -4.99 -14.88
CA ILE A 100 15.62 -5.99 -13.79
C ILE A 100 14.70 -7.11 -14.22
N ASP A 101 15.23 -8.34 -14.18
CA ASP A 101 14.43 -9.56 -14.35
C ASP A 101 14.28 -10.21 -12.98
N LEU A 102 13.05 -10.32 -12.49
CA LEU A 102 12.72 -11.00 -11.25
C LEU A 102 12.77 -12.53 -11.35
N GLY A 103 12.96 -13.05 -12.58
CA GLY A 103 12.91 -14.47 -12.86
C GLY A 103 11.52 -15.04 -12.56
N LYS A 104 11.48 -16.25 -12.00
CA LYS A 104 10.24 -16.91 -11.59
C LYS A 104 9.78 -16.36 -10.23
N VAL A 105 8.61 -15.75 -10.20
CA VAL A 105 7.95 -15.29 -8.98
C VAL A 105 6.82 -16.26 -8.64
N TYR A 106 6.96 -16.92 -7.51
CA TYR A 106 6.02 -17.96 -7.07
C TYR A 106 4.88 -17.32 -6.28
N LEU A 107 3.65 -17.53 -6.75
CA LEU A 107 2.44 -17.17 -6.04
C LEU A 107 1.88 -18.40 -5.31
N LYS A 108 1.46 -18.21 -4.06
CA LYS A 108 0.83 -19.25 -3.24
C LYS A 108 -0.67 -19.02 -3.21
N PHE A 109 -1.44 -20.04 -3.52
CA PHE A 109 -2.89 -20.02 -3.32
C PHE A 109 -3.22 -19.89 -1.84
N GLY A 110 -4.27 -19.15 -1.53
CA GLY A 110 -4.64 -18.77 -0.17
C GLY A 110 -4.67 -17.26 -0.12
N GLY A 111 -5.83 -16.69 0.22
CA GLY A 111 -5.95 -15.24 0.42
C GLY A 111 -4.89 -14.77 1.40
N ASP A 112 -4.53 -13.50 1.32
CA ASP A 112 -3.87 -12.88 2.46
C ASP A 112 -4.77 -13.21 3.64
N ASP A 113 -4.23 -13.90 4.67
CA ASP A 113 -4.85 -13.83 5.96
C ASP A 113 -5.03 -12.33 6.15
N LEU A 114 -6.26 -11.86 6.09
CA LEU A 114 -6.59 -10.55 6.59
C LEU A 114 -6.13 -10.64 8.03
N ALA A 115 -4.86 -10.31 8.26
CA ALA A 115 -4.35 -9.99 9.58
C ALA A 115 -5.35 -8.94 10.01
N GLY A 116 -6.31 -9.41 10.83
CA GLY A 116 -7.58 -8.76 11.00
C GLY A 116 -7.31 -7.28 10.98
N VAL A 117 -7.92 -6.56 10.04
CA VAL A 117 -8.04 -5.14 10.22
C VAL A 117 -8.66 -5.08 11.59
N THR A 118 -7.81 -4.94 12.59
CA THR A 118 -8.22 -4.48 13.88
C THR A 118 -8.69 -3.08 13.53
N VAL A 119 -9.97 -3.00 13.14
CA VAL A 119 -10.70 -1.75 13.17
C VAL A 119 -10.56 -1.41 14.64
N LYS A 120 -9.55 -0.59 14.95
CA LYS A 120 -9.50 0.08 16.24
C LYS A 120 -10.75 0.90 16.18
N ALA A 121 -11.80 0.36 16.78
CA ALA A 121 -13.07 1.04 16.88
C ALA A 121 -12.71 2.43 17.37
N SER A 122 -13.20 3.44 16.65
CA SER A 122 -12.87 4.83 16.98
C SER A 122 -13.06 5.00 18.47
N PRO A 123 -12.10 5.55 19.21
CA PRO A 123 -12.21 5.69 20.67
C PRO A 123 -13.52 6.32 21.10
N VAL A 124 -14.09 7.15 20.24
CA VAL A 124 -15.34 7.87 20.44
C VAL A 124 -16.17 7.77 19.17
N GLN A 125 -17.44 7.38 19.29
CA GLN A 125 -18.42 7.38 18.20
C GLN A 125 -19.62 8.22 18.61
N ILE A 126 -20.06 9.12 17.73
CA ILE A 126 -21.27 9.91 17.91
C ILE A 126 -22.36 9.28 17.06
N LYS A 127 -23.44 8.84 17.70
CA LYS A 127 -24.63 8.28 17.04
C LYS A 127 -25.85 9.13 17.41
N GLY A 128 -26.23 10.05 16.53
CA GLY A 128 -27.27 11.01 16.80
C GLY A 128 -26.91 11.96 17.95
N ASP A 129 -27.65 11.93 19.04
CA ASP A 129 -27.42 12.69 20.28
C ASP A 129 -26.59 11.93 21.33
N THR A 130 -26.19 10.69 21.04
CA THR A 130 -25.48 9.80 21.96
C THR A 130 -24.00 9.69 21.59
N THR A 131 -23.15 9.82 22.62
CA THR A 131 -21.70 9.60 22.48
C THR A 131 -21.32 8.27 23.11
N GLU A 132 -20.82 7.34 22.31
CA GLU A 132 -20.30 6.05 22.77
C GLU A 132 -18.77 6.09 22.87
N PHE A 133 -18.25 5.65 24.02
CA PHE A 133 -16.81 5.52 24.27
C PHE A 133 -16.40 4.04 24.28
N ASN A 134 -15.39 3.69 23.48
CA ASN A 134 -14.82 2.35 23.55
C ASN A 134 -13.79 2.27 24.68
N ALA A 135 -14.16 1.66 25.79
CA ALA A 135 -13.32 1.51 26.98
C ALA A 135 -11.95 0.91 26.69
N GLY A 136 -11.86 -0.08 25.77
CA GLY A 136 -10.62 -0.72 25.37
C GLY A 136 -9.61 0.20 24.65
N SER A 137 -10.07 1.36 24.16
CA SER A 137 -9.21 2.35 23.50
C SER A 137 -8.48 3.28 24.48
N PHE A 138 -8.88 3.28 25.75
CA PHE A 138 -8.28 4.13 26.79
C PHE A 138 -7.38 3.29 27.69
N LYS A 139 -6.08 3.56 27.67
CA LYS A 139 -5.10 2.83 28.50
C LYS A 139 -5.32 3.16 29.97
N THR A 140 -5.74 2.17 30.75
CA THR A 140 -5.82 2.21 32.21
C THR A 140 -4.73 1.34 32.83
N LYS A 141 -4.43 1.54 34.11
CA LYS A 141 -3.50 0.66 34.85
C LYS A 141 -4.16 -0.71 35.08
N PRO A 142 -3.38 -1.79 35.22
CA PRO A 142 -3.90 -3.05 35.71
C PRO A 142 -4.63 -2.80 37.07
N ASN A 143 -5.84 -3.31 37.21
CA ASN A 143 -6.72 -3.08 38.39
C ASN A 143 -7.28 -1.63 38.52
N ALA A 144 -7.37 -0.88 37.43
CA ALA A 144 -8.05 0.43 37.43
C ALA A 144 -9.54 0.26 37.72
N THR A 145 -10.09 1.21 38.46
CA THR A 145 -11.52 1.28 38.74
C THR A 145 -12.29 1.90 37.56
N ALA A 146 -13.62 1.75 37.55
CA ALA A 146 -14.47 2.45 36.57
C ALA A 146 -14.28 3.97 36.62
N GLU A 147 -14.05 4.51 37.80
CA GLU A 147 -13.75 5.94 37.99
C GLU A 147 -12.48 6.40 37.31
N ASP A 148 -11.41 5.57 37.36
CA ASP A 148 -10.16 5.85 36.66
C ASP A 148 -10.33 5.89 35.14
N LEU A 149 -11.24 5.07 34.61
CA LEU A 149 -11.61 5.10 33.20
C LEU A 149 -12.38 6.37 32.87
N LEU A 150 -13.41 6.70 33.65
CA LEU A 150 -14.26 7.88 33.45
C LEU A 150 -13.44 9.18 33.42
N LYS A 151 -12.46 9.32 34.31
CA LYS A 151 -11.51 10.46 34.33
C LYS A 151 -10.66 10.63 33.05
N LYS A 152 -10.56 9.58 32.25
CA LYS A 152 -9.79 9.60 30.97
C LYS A 152 -10.67 9.89 29.77
N LEU A 153 -11.98 9.86 29.90
CA LEU A 153 -12.89 10.10 28.80
C LEU A 153 -12.95 11.61 28.47
N PRO A 154 -12.83 11.99 27.19
CA PRO A 154 -12.92 13.39 26.80
C PRO A 154 -14.31 13.94 27.09
N GLY A 155 -14.37 15.09 27.73
CA GLY A 155 -15.67 15.75 28.12
C GLY A 155 -16.36 15.19 29.35
N VAL A 156 -15.73 14.24 30.06
CA VAL A 156 -16.23 13.68 31.33
C VAL A 156 -15.40 14.23 32.48
N GLN A 157 -16.06 14.65 33.55
CA GLN A 157 -15.46 15.10 34.80
C GLN A 157 -16.04 14.30 35.95
N VAL A 158 -15.19 13.92 36.90
CA VAL A 158 -15.59 13.22 38.13
C VAL A 158 -15.16 14.09 39.29
N ASP A 159 -16.14 14.61 40.02
CA ASP A 159 -15.95 15.45 41.19
C ASP A 159 -15.47 14.62 42.38
N LYS A 160 -14.96 15.27 43.43
CA LYS A 160 -14.39 14.59 44.61
C LYS A 160 -15.42 13.80 45.42
N ASP A 161 -16.70 14.13 45.29
CA ASP A 161 -17.85 13.46 45.91
C ASP A 161 -18.36 12.26 45.08
N GLY A 162 -17.70 11.94 43.94
CA GLY A 162 -18.10 10.86 43.05
C GLY A 162 -19.16 11.24 42.01
N THR A 163 -19.60 12.49 41.98
CA THR A 163 -20.55 12.98 40.95
C THR A 163 -19.86 13.02 39.59
N VAL A 164 -20.49 12.40 38.59
CA VAL A 164 -20.00 12.37 37.20
C VAL A 164 -20.77 13.41 36.39
N LYS A 165 -20.02 14.23 35.65
CA LYS A 165 -20.56 15.18 34.67
C LYS A 165 -20.01 14.83 33.27
N ALA A 166 -20.90 14.77 32.27
CA ALA A 166 -20.55 14.62 30.88
C ALA A 166 -21.00 15.87 30.10
N GLN A 167 -20.08 16.53 29.40
CA GLN A 167 -20.34 17.79 28.66
C GLN A 167 -21.01 18.85 29.49
N GLY A 168 -20.67 18.92 30.80
CA GLY A 168 -21.23 19.90 31.76
C GLY A 168 -22.58 19.52 32.40
N GLN A 169 -23.20 18.39 32.02
CA GLN A 169 -24.46 17.89 32.59
C GLN A 169 -24.21 16.74 33.56
N ASN A 170 -24.96 16.69 34.65
CA ASN A 170 -24.87 15.59 35.60
C ASN A 170 -25.35 14.28 35.00
N VAL A 171 -24.55 13.23 35.15
CA VAL A 171 -24.90 11.88 34.72
C VAL A 171 -25.69 11.19 35.82
N THR A 172 -26.91 10.78 35.50
CA THR A 172 -27.81 10.13 36.46
C THR A 172 -27.62 8.62 36.54
N ARG A 173 -27.01 8.00 35.51
CA ARG A 173 -26.78 6.55 35.44
C ARG A 173 -25.54 6.22 34.61
N VAL A 174 -24.65 5.41 35.16
CA VAL A 174 -23.51 4.82 34.47
C VAL A 174 -23.76 3.33 34.31
N LEU A 175 -23.65 2.81 33.07
CA LEU A 175 -23.69 1.39 32.76
C LEU A 175 -22.30 0.96 32.30
N VAL A 176 -21.77 -0.08 32.89
CA VAL A 176 -20.46 -0.63 32.59
C VAL A 176 -20.62 -2.07 32.09
#